data_cf89923dc6431d7131dcee745bc85b49
#
_entry.id   cf89923dc6431d7131dcee745bc85b49
#
_cell.length_a   1.000
_cell.length_b   1.000
_cell.length_c   1.000
_cell.angle_alpha   90.00
_cell.angle_beta   90.00
_cell.angle_gamma   90.00
#
_symmetry.space_group_name_H-M   'P 1'
#
loop_
_entity.id
_entity.type
_entity.pdbx_description
1 polymer ?
#
loop_
_entity_poly.entity_id
_entity_poly.type
_entity_poly.pdbx_seq_one_letter_code
_entity_poly.pdbx_strand_id
1 'polypeptide(L)'
;MHQHIDLGKKGEELAAGWLTAKGFVILQRNWRYGRYEVDIIASRAKILHIIEVKSRRSSSYGRPEESVSPRKFRNVMQGAAGWLVKHPLHQRLQYDVLAVTLRRGAEHEFALFEDVYL
;
A
#
# COMPACT_ATOMS: atom_id res chain seq x y z
N MET A 1 -30.56 8.82 4.09
CA MET A 1 -29.66 8.29 3.06
C MET A 1 -28.39 7.77 3.72
N HIS A 2 -28.07 6.52 3.50
CA HIS A 2 -26.89 5.93 4.06
C HIS A 2 -25.70 6.20 3.16
N GLN A 3 -24.70 6.87 3.69
CA GLN A 3 -23.44 7.00 2.99
C GLN A 3 -22.55 5.82 3.40
N HIS A 4 -22.27 4.97 2.44
CA HIS A 4 -21.26 3.93 2.64
C HIS A 4 -19.90 4.57 2.50
N ILE A 5 -19.19 4.61 3.61
CA ILE A 5 -17.78 4.98 3.54
C ILE A 5 -17.05 3.75 3.04
N ASP A 6 -16.46 3.84 1.85
CA ASP A 6 -15.59 2.81 1.35
C ASP A 6 -14.31 2.82 2.19
N LEU A 7 -14.21 1.85 3.08
CA LEU A 7 -13.09 1.73 4.01
C LEU A 7 -11.75 1.66 3.28
N GLY A 8 -11.70 0.86 2.20
CA GLY A 8 -10.48 0.72 1.41
C GLY A 8 -10.07 2.02 0.74
N LYS A 9 -11.01 2.71 0.12
CA LYS A 9 -10.74 3.98 -0.56
C LYS A 9 -10.27 5.05 0.40
N LYS A 10 -10.95 5.17 1.55
CA LYS A 10 -10.56 6.13 2.57
C LYS A 10 -9.18 5.81 3.13
N GLY A 11 -8.91 4.54 3.39
CA GLY A 11 -7.60 4.10 3.87
C GLY A 11 -6.48 4.42 2.89
N GLU A 12 -6.71 4.23 1.59
CA GLU A 12 -5.71 4.54 0.57
C GLU A 12 -5.42 6.04 0.48
N GLU A 13 -6.43 6.89 0.61
CA GLU A 13 -6.22 8.34 0.62
C GLU A 13 -5.42 8.77 1.84
N LEU A 14 -5.76 8.25 3.01
CA LEU A 14 -5.02 8.53 4.24
C LEU A 14 -3.58 8.01 4.15
N ALA A 15 -3.41 6.83 3.57
CA ALA A 15 -2.09 6.23 3.38
C ALA A 15 -1.20 7.11 2.51
N ALA A 16 -1.72 7.61 1.38
CA ALA A 16 -0.98 8.48 0.49
C ALA A 16 -0.53 9.76 1.22
N GLY A 17 -1.41 10.36 2.00
CA GLY A 17 -1.08 11.55 2.78
C GLY A 17 -0.01 11.28 3.84
N TRP A 18 -0.16 10.17 4.57
CA TRP A 18 0.81 9.78 5.59
C TRP A 18 2.19 9.51 4.99
N LEU A 19 2.23 8.77 3.88
CA LEU A 19 3.49 8.47 3.18
C LEU A 19 4.16 9.75 2.68
N THR A 20 3.40 10.66 2.09
CA THR A 20 3.93 11.95 1.63
C THR A 20 4.54 12.72 2.80
N ALA A 21 3.89 12.73 3.94
CA ALA A 21 4.42 13.39 5.15
C ALA A 21 5.71 12.74 5.65
N LYS A 22 5.91 11.44 5.34
CA LYS A 22 7.13 10.71 5.73
C LYS A 22 8.23 10.77 4.66
N GLY A 23 8.06 11.59 3.65
CA GLY A 23 9.09 11.81 2.63
C GLY A 23 9.00 10.91 1.42
N PHE A 24 7.94 10.12 1.28
CA PHE A 24 7.71 9.35 0.06
C PHE A 24 7.19 10.26 -1.04
N VAL A 25 7.65 10.03 -2.26
CA VAL A 25 7.08 10.65 -3.46
C VAL A 25 6.14 9.63 -4.09
N ILE A 26 4.85 9.93 -4.10
CA ILE A 26 3.86 9.03 -4.69
C ILE A 26 3.95 9.13 -6.22
N LEU A 27 4.28 8.01 -6.85
CA LEU A 27 4.41 7.95 -8.32
C LEU A 27 3.15 7.44 -8.98
N GLN A 28 2.43 6.53 -8.34
CA GLN A 28 1.24 5.91 -8.90
C GLN A 28 0.32 5.45 -7.79
N ARG A 29 -0.99 5.63 -7.99
CA ARG A 29 -2.02 5.10 -7.08
C ARG A 29 -2.96 4.22 -7.88
N ASN A 30 -3.43 3.14 -7.26
CA ASN A 30 -4.43 2.25 -7.84
C ASN A 30 -4.04 1.78 -9.24
N TRP A 31 -2.81 1.29 -9.36
CA TRP A 31 -2.29 0.78 -10.61
C TRP A 31 -2.90 -0.60 -10.91
N ARG A 32 -3.34 -0.76 -12.15
CA ARG A 32 -3.83 -2.05 -12.64
C ARG A 32 -3.05 -2.47 -13.87
N TYR A 33 -2.67 -3.75 -13.88
CA TYR A 33 -2.04 -4.38 -15.02
C TYR A 33 -2.74 -5.72 -15.25
N GLY A 34 -3.70 -5.74 -16.20
CA GLY A 34 -4.61 -6.87 -16.33
C GLY A 34 -5.42 -7.06 -15.04
N ARG A 35 -5.30 -8.24 -14.43
CA ARG A 35 -5.96 -8.56 -13.16
C ARG A 35 -5.14 -8.20 -11.92
N TYR A 36 -3.92 -7.73 -12.13
CA TYR A 36 -3.03 -7.42 -11.01
C TYR A 36 -3.20 -5.96 -10.57
N GLU A 37 -3.16 -5.74 -9.27
CA GLU A 37 -3.33 -4.43 -8.68
C GLU A 37 -2.18 -4.10 -7.74
N VAL A 38 -1.79 -2.82 -7.75
CA VAL A 38 -0.84 -2.26 -6.78
C VAL A 38 -1.47 -1.00 -6.21
N ASP A 39 -1.63 -0.93 -4.90
CA ASP A 39 -2.29 0.20 -4.26
C ASP A 39 -1.50 1.48 -4.42
N ILE A 40 -0.21 1.47 -4.07
CA ILE A 40 0.66 2.63 -4.16
C ILE A 40 2.04 2.21 -4.65
N ILE A 41 2.59 2.99 -5.57
CA ILE A 41 3.99 2.91 -5.97
C ILE A 41 4.62 4.24 -5.59
N ALA A 42 5.65 4.22 -4.78
CA ALA A 42 6.28 5.42 -4.25
C ALA A 42 7.79 5.29 -4.22
N SER A 43 8.47 6.42 -4.25
CA SER A 43 9.94 6.48 -4.20
C SER A 43 10.40 7.20 -2.95
N ARG A 44 11.41 6.65 -2.29
CA ARG A 44 12.11 7.30 -1.18
C ARG A 44 13.52 6.74 -1.09
N ALA A 45 14.51 7.64 -0.96
CA ALA A 45 15.92 7.25 -0.81
C ALA A 45 16.41 6.29 -1.90
N LYS A 46 16.02 6.53 -3.15
CA LYS A 46 16.39 5.72 -4.32
C LYS A 46 15.85 4.29 -4.27
N ILE A 47 14.85 4.05 -3.45
CA ILE A 47 14.15 2.76 -3.40
C ILE A 47 12.75 2.97 -3.96
N LEU A 48 12.32 2.05 -4.83
CA LEU A 48 10.97 2.01 -5.33
C LEU A 48 10.15 1.11 -4.43
N HIS A 49 9.20 1.71 -3.72
CA HIS A 49 8.35 0.99 -2.77
C HIS A 49 7.05 0.60 -3.44
N ILE A 50 6.77 -0.69 -3.42
CA ILE A 50 5.51 -1.26 -3.87
C ILE A 50 4.71 -1.51 -2.60
N ILE A 51 3.68 -0.68 -2.36
CA ILE A 51 3.02 -0.61 -1.06
C ILE A 51 1.59 -1.14 -1.17
N GLU A 52 1.28 -2.12 -0.35
CA GLU A 52 -0.08 -2.60 -0.17
C GLU A 52 -0.69 -1.95 1.06
N VAL A 53 -1.89 -1.39 0.91
CA VAL A 53 -2.59 -0.71 1.99
C VAL A 53 -3.65 -1.66 2.57
N LYS A 54 -3.58 -1.88 3.88
CA LYS A 54 -4.56 -2.66 4.62
C LYS A 54 -5.29 -1.75 5.59
N SER A 55 -6.58 -1.56 5.35
CA SER A 55 -7.42 -0.69 6.17
C SER A 55 -8.30 -1.53 7.09
N ARG A 56 -8.45 -1.09 8.34
CA ARG A 56 -9.31 -1.75 9.32
C ARG A 56 -9.82 -0.72 10.32
N ARG A 57 -10.93 -1.05 10.99
CA ARG A 57 -11.50 -0.17 12.02
C ARG A 57 -10.99 -0.49 13.43
N SER A 58 -10.28 -1.60 13.60
CA SER A 58 -9.84 -2.04 14.91
C SER A 58 -8.55 -2.84 14.75
N SER A 59 -7.70 -2.81 15.78
CA SER A 59 -6.45 -3.55 15.81
C SER A 59 -6.63 -5.02 16.26
N SER A 60 -7.86 -5.49 16.42
CA SER A 60 -8.17 -6.80 16.98
C SER A 60 -8.02 -7.99 16.01
N TYR A 61 -7.66 -7.76 14.76
CA TYR A 61 -7.62 -8.79 13.71
C TYR A 61 -6.22 -9.18 13.31
N GLY A 62 -5.38 -9.55 14.26
CA GLY A 62 -4.06 -10.04 13.93
C GLY A 62 -3.15 -8.98 13.29
N ARG A 63 -2.02 -9.43 12.82
CA ARG A 63 -0.99 -8.55 12.22
C ARG A 63 -1.27 -8.38 10.73
N PRO A 64 -1.20 -7.16 10.19
CA PRO A 64 -1.50 -6.92 8.77
C PRO A 64 -0.63 -7.71 7.80
N GLU A 65 0.64 -7.90 8.11
CA GLU A 65 1.55 -8.67 7.25
C GLU A 65 1.16 -10.15 7.17
N GLU A 66 0.42 -10.66 8.16
CA GLU A 66 -0.06 -12.04 8.15
C GLU A 66 -1.17 -12.26 7.14
N SER A 67 -1.82 -11.20 6.66
CA SER A 67 -2.86 -11.31 5.64
C SER A 67 -2.31 -11.42 4.23
N VAL A 68 -1.00 -11.28 4.05
CA VAL A 68 -0.35 -11.35 2.75
C VAL A 68 0.20 -12.74 2.54
N SER A 69 -0.27 -13.42 1.48
CA SER A 69 0.19 -14.77 1.13
C SER A 69 1.27 -14.69 0.05
N PRO A 70 2.05 -15.77 -0.14
CA PRO A 70 3.01 -15.82 -1.26
C PRO A 70 2.34 -15.60 -2.61
N ARG A 71 1.12 -16.09 -2.80
CA ARG A 71 0.36 -15.88 -4.04
C ARG A 71 0.05 -14.40 -4.24
N LYS A 72 -0.42 -13.72 -3.19
CA LYS A 72 -0.73 -12.30 -3.25
C LYS A 72 0.51 -11.47 -3.53
N PHE A 73 1.60 -11.80 -2.85
CA PHE A 73 2.89 -11.16 -3.10
C PHE A 73 3.29 -11.28 -4.58
N ARG A 74 3.22 -12.49 -5.15
CA ARG A 74 3.55 -12.70 -6.56
C ARG A 74 2.66 -11.88 -7.48
N ASN A 75 1.36 -11.80 -7.17
CA ASN A 75 0.42 -11.02 -7.98
C ASN A 75 0.75 -9.53 -7.96
N VAL A 76 1.06 -8.99 -6.79
CA VAL A 76 1.45 -7.59 -6.65
C VAL A 76 2.73 -7.31 -7.42
N MET A 77 3.69 -8.22 -7.36
CA MET A 77 4.97 -8.07 -8.08
C MET A 77 4.79 -8.16 -9.59
N GLN A 78 3.81 -8.93 -10.08
CA GLN A 78 3.46 -8.94 -11.50
C GLN A 78 2.89 -7.58 -11.93
N GLY A 79 2.05 -6.98 -11.10
CA GLY A 79 1.54 -5.62 -11.34
C GLY A 79 2.67 -4.60 -11.39
N ALA A 80 3.59 -4.70 -10.46
CA ALA A 80 4.76 -3.81 -10.39
C ALA A 80 5.65 -3.96 -11.64
N ALA A 81 5.85 -5.20 -12.09
CA ALA A 81 6.63 -5.46 -13.32
C ALA A 81 6.00 -4.78 -14.54
N GLY A 82 4.66 -4.80 -14.65
CA GLY A 82 3.95 -4.12 -15.71
C GLY A 82 4.14 -2.60 -15.68
N TRP A 83 4.18 -2.02 -14.49
CA TRP A 83 4.44 -0.60 -14.33
C TRP A 83 5.88 -0.24 -14.73
N LEU A 84 6.85 -1.07 -14.32
CA LEU A 84 8.27 -0.85 -14.63
C LEU A 84 8.58 -0.90 -16.12
N VAL A 85 7.84 -1.69 -16.89
CA VAL A 85 8.00 -1.72 -18.35
C VAL A 85 7.75 -0.33 -18.94
N LYS A 86 6.75 0.38 -18.43
CA LYS A 86 6.41 1.73 -18.89
C LYS A 86 7.24 2.81 -18.20
N HIS A 87 7.85 2.49 -17.08
CA HIS A 87 8.62 3.43 -16.27
C HIS A 87 9.94 2.79 -15.87
N PRO A 88 10.88 2.65 -16.82
CA PRO A 88 12.14 1.93 -16.56
C PRO A 88 13.01 2.71 -15.59
N LEU A 89 12.84 2.42 -14.31
CA LEU A 89 13.63 3.00 -13.23
C LEU A 89 14.65 1.98 -12.75
N HIS A 90 15.90 2.41 -12.61
CA HIS A 90 16.98 1.55 -12.10
C HIS A 90 17.09 1.69 -10.60
N GLN A 91 15.98 1.47 -9.90
CA GLN A 91 15.91 1.57 -8.45
C GLN A 91 15.73 0.18 -7.84
N ARG A 92 16.22 0.04 -6.63
CA ARG A 92 15.94 -1.15 -5.84
C ARG A 92 14.45 -1.22 -5.54
N LEU A 93 13.88 -2.40 -5.69
CA LEU A 93 12.45 -2.64 -5.46
C LEU A 93 12.26 -3.19 -4.05
N GLN A 94 11.26 -2.67 -3.34
CA GLN A 94 10.92 -3.11 -2.00
C GLN A 94 9.41 -3.25 -1.87
N TYR A 95 8.96 -4.34 -1.25
CA TYR A 95 7.54 -4.56 -1.00
C TYR A 95 7.23 -4.23 0.46
N ASP A 96 6.26 -3.35 0.67
CA ASP A 96 5.85 -2.91 2.00
C ASP A 96 4.35 -3.09 2.18
N VAL A 97 3.94 -3.25 3.44
CA VAL A 97 2.53 -3.27 3.81
C VAL A 97 2.28 -2.12 4.77
N LEU A 98 1.34 -1.24 4.43
CA LEU A 98 0.93 -0.13 5.30
C LEU A 98 -0.43 -0.44 5.89
N ALA A 99 -0.48 -0.61 7.19
CA ALA A 99 -1.72 -0.82 7.92
C ALA A 99 -2.28 0.52 8.37
N VAL A 100 -3.54 0.79 8.03
CA VAL A 100 -4.25 1.99 8.44
C VAL A 100 -5.40 1.57 9.34
N THR A 101 -5.37 1.99 10.60
CA THR A 101 -6.45 1.73 11.55
C THR A 101 -7.29 2.98 11.67
N LEU A 102 -8.52 2.91 11.17
CA LEU A 102 -9.47 4.03 11.21
C LEU A 102 -10.18 4.04 12.54
N ARG A 103 -10.18 5.19 13.20
CA ARG A 103 -10.81 5.38 14.52
C ARG A 103 -11.79 6.52 14.49
N ARG A 104 -12.92 6.33 15.18
CA ARG A 104 -13.89 7.38 15.41
C ARG A 104 -13.46 8.20 16.63
N GLY A 105 -13.48 9.52 16.51
CA GLY A 105 -13.19 10.41 17.62
C GLY A 105 -11.77 10.36 18.14
N ALA A 106 -10.87 9.76 17.38
CA ALA A 106 -9.45 9.67 17.72
C ALA A 106 -8.62 9.73 16.45
N GLU A 107 -7.32 9.95 16.60
CA GLU A 107 -6.42 9.95 15.47
C GLU A 107 -6.31 8.54 14.88
N HIS A 108 -6.24 8.46 13.55
CA HIS A 108 -6.00 7.21 12.86
C HIS A 108 -4.58 6.72 13.13
N GLU A 109 -4.40 5.42 13.14
CA GLU A 109 -3.08 4.82 13.37
C GLU A 109 -2.52 4.27 12.06
N PHE A 110 -1.21 4.42 11.90
CA PHE A 110 -0.49 3.94 10.72
C PHE A 110 0.68 3.09 11.19
N ALA A 111 0.85 1.94 10.55
CA ALA A 111 2.00 1.08 10.80
C ALA A 111 2.55 0.59 9.47
N LEU A 112 3.78 0.97 9.17
CA LEU A 112 4.45 0.57 7.94
C LEU A 112 5.37 -0.61 8.22
N PHE A 113 5.11 -1.73 7.56
CA PHE A 113 5.94 -2.93 7.60
C PHE A 113 6.77 -2.94 6.33
N GLU A 114 8.05 -2.64 6.46
CA GLU A 114 8.94 -2.51 5.31
C GLU A 114 9.62 -3.82 4.96
N ASP A 115 9.85 -3.98 3.68
CA ASP A 115 10.65 -5.09 3.12
C ASP A 115 10.10 -6.45 3.54
N VAL A 116 8.81 -6.66 3.28
CA VAL A 116 8.12 -7.89 3.64
C VAL A 116 8.49 -9.00 2.66
N TYR A 117 8.97 -10.13 3.17
CA TYR A 117 9.32 -11.30 2.38
C TYR A 117 8.32 -12.43 2.60
N LEU A 118 7.97 -13.10 1.51
CA LEU A 118 7.04 -14.22 1.54
C LEU A 118 7.55 -15.40 0.72
#